data_d9136eb7022eb798f1331636ceeddce4
#
_entry.id   d9136eb7022eb798f1331636ceeddce4
#
_cell.length_a   1.000
_cell.length_b   1.000
_cell.length_c   1.000
_cell.angle_alpha   90.00
_cell.angle_beta   90.00
_cell.angle_gamma   90.00
#
_symmetry.space_group_name_H-M   'P 1'
#
loop_
_entity.id
_entity.type
_entity.pdbx_description
1 polymer ?
#
loop_
_entity_poly.entity_id
_entity_poly.type
_entity_poly.pdbx_seq_one_letter_code
_entity_poly.pdbx_strand_id
1 'polypeptide(L)'
;MKIALVGIFPSGTYEMFDEMIPKDLFEIEIIDTQEKYEALTDAEIMVLRLFKITKEDIERNPNLKFIQKWGAGYDTVDIEAAGKQGVYVANSPGANAYAVSEIAILQMLAVYRNLIIQDEAMRKGIWTKINYLDRSFCILNKVVGLVGCGHIGKEVARRVQAFGASVQYYDMFRMSEEEEKSLGMRYVEMDELFKTSDIISLHLPLNAGTKHIVNREKLALMKPTSIIVNTSRGGIIKEDDLIEALENEVILGAGLDCVENEPIQPDNPILKAPNVTLSPHIGGTSADLLVHMVPLMVENIIAFGSGDKFKYVVNKQFIKE
;
A
#
# COMPACT_ATOMS: atom_id res chain seq x y z
N MET A 1 25.49 -7.29 -17.02
CA MET A 1 24.06 -7.09 -17.30
C MET A 1 23.69 -5.63 -17.04
N LYS A 2 22.84 -5.04 -17.87
CA LYS A 2 22.40 -3.64 -17.72
C LYS A 2 21.17 -3.55 -16.81
N ILE A 3 21.30 -2.82 -15.71
CA ILE A 3 20.22 -2.51 -14.75
C ILE A 3 19.73 -1.09 -15.03
N ALA A 4 18.47 -0.92 -15.38
CA ALA A 4 17.81 0.38 -15.46
C ALA A 4 17.04 0.67 -14.16
N LEU A 5 17.40 1.72 -13.43
CA LEU A 5 16.61 2.24 -12.31
C LEU A 5 15.53 3.17 -12.87
N VAL A 6 14.32 2.64 -13.06
CA VAL A 6 13.21 3.30 -13.75
C VAL A 6 12.27 3.98 -12.75
N GLY A 7 12.29 5.31 -12.73
CA GLY A 7 11.44 6.13 -11.88
C GLY A 7 12.20 7.15 -11.04
N ILE A 8 11.45 7.87 -10.20
CA ILE A 8 12.02 8.82 -9.24
C ILE A 8 12.21 8.10 -7.90
N PHE A 9 13.44 7.94 -7.48
CA PHE A 9 13.82 7.25 -6.25
C PHE A 9 14.18 8.26 -5.14
N PRO A 10 14.08 7.86 -3.85
CA PRO A 10 14.59 8.67 -2.75
C PRO A 10 16.09 8.94 -2.92
N SER A 11 16.55 10.09 -2.40
CA SER A 11 17.98 10.44 -2.39
C SER A 11 18.80 9.34 -1.67
N GLY A 12 19.98 9.02 -2.18
CA GLY A 12 20.85 7.96 -1.66
C GLY A 12 20.56 6.56 -2.25
N THR A 13 19.47 6.40 -3.04
CA THR A 13 19.16 5.08 -3.64
C THR A 13 20.23 4.64 -4.62
N TYR A 14 20.65 5.52 -5.53
CA TYR A 14 21.65 5.19 -6.52
C TYR A 14 22.97 4.82 -5.88
N GLU A 15 23.43 5.64 -4.94
CA GLU A 15 24.67 5.43 -4.21
C GLU A 15 24.68 4.06 -3.49
N MET A 16 23.57 3.70 -2.86
CA MET A 16 23.43 2.41 -2.18
C MET A 16 23.41 1.24 -3.18
N PHE A 17 22.72 1.36 -4.29
CA PHE A 17 22.79 0.36 -5.36
C PHE A 17 24.20 0.25 -5.93
N ASP A 18 24.86 1.37 -6.23
CA ASP A 18 26.22 1.40 -6.77
C ASP A 18 27.25 0.80 -5.81
N GLU A 19 27.07 0.99 -4.52
CA GLU A 19 27.94 0.38 -3.49
C GLU A 19 27.72 -1.13 -3.35
N MET A 20 26.46 -1.60 -3.45
CA MET A 20 26.12 -3.00 -3.17
C MET A 20 26.15 -3.92 -4.39
N ILE A 21 26.02 -3.39 -5.62
CA ILE A 21 26.01 -4.17 -6.86
C ILE A 21 27.43 -4.49 -7.31
N PRO A 22 27.77 -5.77 -7.62
CA PRO A 22 29.05 -6.15 -8.21
C PRO A 22 29.24 -5.54 -9.62
N LYS A 23 30.22 -4.64 -9.75
CA LYS A 23 30.46 -3.86 -10.99
C LYS A 23 31.07 -4.65 -12.13
N ASP A 24 31.60 -5.82 -11.87
CA ASP A 24 32.06 -6.79 -12.88
C ASP A 24 30.93 -7.55 -13.55
N LEU A 25 29.74 -7.61 -12.92
CA LEU A 25 28.55 -8.30 -13.44
C LEU A 25 27.48 -7.35 -13.95
N PHE A 26 27.41 -6.13 -13.39
CA PHE A 26 26.29 -5.22 -13.63
C PHE A 26 26.74 -3.78 -13.90
N GLU A 27 26.01 -3.12 -14.79
CA GLU A 27 26.09 -1.68 -15.06
C GLU A 27 24.74 -1.05 -14.73
N ILE A 28 24.74 0.12 -14.06
CA ILE A 28 23.52 0.81 -13.63
C ILE A 28 23.29 2.06 -14.48
N GLU A 29 22.09 2.21 -15.02
CA GLU A 29 21.60 3.41 -15.68
C GLU A 29 20.38 4.00 -14.95
N ILE A 30 20.32 5.34 -14.81
CA ILE A 30 19.22 6.06 -14.17
C ILE A 30 18.25 6.57 -15.23
N ILE A 31 16.99 6.13 -15.12
CA ILE A 31 15.87 6.46 -16.00
C ILE A 31 14.84 7.22 -15.17
N ASP A 32 15.06 8.49 -14.94
CA ASP A 32 14.31 9.35 -14.02
C ASP A 32 13.27 10.25 -14.71
N THR A 33 13.21 10.23 -16.05
CA THR A 33 12.23 10.99 -16.83
C THR A 33 11.46 10.11 -17.80
N GLN A 34 10.27 10.57 -18.18
CA GLN A 34 9.44 9.88 -19.17
C GLN A 34 10.16 9.74 -20.52
N GLU A 35 10.89 10.79 -20.94
CA GLU A 35 11.66 10.80 -22.19
C GLU A 35 12.74 9.72 -22.21
N LYS A 36 13.54 9.60 -21.12
CA LYS A 36 14.54 8.53 -21.00
C LYS A 36 13.88 7.15 -21.00
N TYR A 37 12.72 7.02 -20.35
CA TYR A 37 11.99 5.75 -20.29
C TYR A 37 11.49 5.33 -21.69
N GLU A 38 10.94 6.23 -22.46
CA GLU A 38 10.49 5.98 -23.83
C GLU A 38 11.65 5.63 -24.78
N ALA A 39 12.84 6.17 -24.52
CA ALA A 39 14.06 5.88 -25.28
C ALA A 39 14.77 4.59 -24.86
N LEU A 40 14.41 3.99 -23.72
CA LEU A 40 15.05 2.80 -23.18
C LEU A 40 14.70 1.55 -24.01
N THR A 41 15.71 0.88 -24.58
CA THR A 41 15.52 -0.29 -25.47
C THR A 41 16.45 -1.47 -25.18
N ASP A 42 17.37 -1.36 -24.23
CA ASP A 42 18.47 -2.30 -24.02
C ASP A 42 18.63 -2.77 -22.58
N ALA A 43 17.65 -2.48 -21.70
CA ALA A 43 17.66 -2.97 -20.34
C ALA A 43 17.53 -4.50 -20.29
N GLU A 44 18.35 -5.15 -19.47
CA GLU A 44 18.21 -6.58 -19.15
C GLU A 44 17.49 -6.78 -17.81
N ILE A 45 17.63 -5.80 -16.90
CA ILE A 45 16.96 -5.74 -15.60
C ILE A 45 16.36 -4.35 -15.43
N MET A 46 15.11 -4.25 -14.97
CA MET A 46 14.49 -2.98 -14.57
C MET A 46 14.15 -3.00 -13.08
N VAL A 47 14.60 -1.99 -12.34
CA VAL A 47 14.10 -1.69 -11.00
C VAL A 47 13.04 -0.60 -11.14
N LEU A 48 11.78 -0.94 -10.87
CA LEU A 48 10.64 -0.08 -11.20
C LEU A 48 10.05 0.62 -9.97
N ARG A 49 9.97 1.95 -10.03
CA ARG A 49 9.21 2.77 -9.09
C ARG A 49 8.39 3.84 -9.84
N LEU A 50 7.10 3.98 -9.48
CA LEU A 50 6.14 4.98 -9.99
C LEU A 50 5.69 4.79 -11.45
N PHE A 51 6.57 4.45 -12.37
CA PHE A 51 6.18 4.21 -13.78
C PHE A 51 5.34 2.95 -13.94
N LYS A 52 4.54 2.91 -15.01
CA LYS A 52 3.87 1.69 -15.47
C LYS A 52 4.77 0.98 -16.50
N ILE A 53 4.71 -0.34 -16.51
CA ILE A 53 5.31 -1.16 -17.56
C ILE A 53 4.19 -1.90 -18.27
N THR A 54 3.96 -1.54 -19.51
CA THR A 54 2.97 -2.16 -20.40
C THR A 54 3.60 -3.26 -21.25
N LYS A 55 2.77 -3.98 -21.99
CA LYS A 55 3.24 -4.94 -22.98
C LYS A 55 4.19 -4.30 -24.01
N GLU A 56 3.85 -3.11 -24.50
CA GLU A 56 4.64 -2.36 -25.47
C GLU A 56 6.02 -1.98 -24.92
N ASP A 57 6.10 -1.63 -23.63
CA ASP A 57 7.36 -1.32 -22.95
C ASP A 57 8.27 -2.54 -22.83
N ILE A 58 7.68 -3.71 -22.59
CA ILE A 58 8.41 -4.98 -22.53
C ILE A 58 8.92 -5.35 -23.94
N GLU A 59 8.06 -5.24 -24.96
CA GLU A 59 8.42 -5.53 -26.35
C GLU A 59 9.51 -4.60 -26.88
N ARG A 60 9.54 -3.33 -26.43
CA ARG A 60 10.58 -2.35 -26.75
C ARG A 60 11.95 -2.72 -26.17
N ASN A 61 11.99 -3.55 -25.13
CA ASN A 61 13.21 -4.01 -24.46
C ASN A 61 13.42 -5.52 -24.68
N PRO A 62 13.85 -5.97 -25.86
CA PRO A 62 13.93 -7.40 -26.21
C PRO A 62 14.93 -8.20 -25.36
N ASN A 63 15.88 -7.53 -24.72
CA ASN A 63 16.86 -8.14 -23.81
C ASN A 63 16.38 -8.22 -22.36
N LEU A 64 15.21 -7.67 -22.04
CA LEU A 64 14.67 -7.65 -20.68
C LEU A 64 14.37 -9.08 -20.18
N LYS A 65 14.88 -9.41 -19.01
CA LYS A 65 14.74 -10.73 -18.38
C LYS A 65 14.15 -10.66 -16.97
N PHE A 66 14.32 -9.52 -16.29
CA PHE A 66 13.91 -9.38 -14.91
C PHE A 66 13.40 -7.97 -14.60
N ILE A 67 12.27 -7.88 -13.90
CA ILE A 67 11.71 -6.65 -13.36
C ILE A 67 11.64 -6.78 -11.84
N GLN A 68 12.36 -5.94 -11.11
CA GLN A 68 12.28 -5.82 -9.66
C GLN A 68 11.42 -4.62 -9.29
N LYS A 69 10.25 -4.86 -8.71
CA LYS A 69 9.34 -3.80 -8.29
C LYS A 69 9.72 -3.24 -6.94
N TRP A 70 9.82 -1.92 -6.84
CA TRP A 70 9.94 -1.20 -5.57
C TRP A 70 8.64 -1.30 -4.78
N GLY A 71 8.67 -1.97 -3.63
CA GLY A 71 7.50 -2.18 -2.77
C GLY A 71 6.70 -3.45 -3.08
N ALA A 72 5.60 -3.64 -2.37
CA ALA A 72 4.80 -4.85 -2.42
C ALA A 72 3.82 -4.89 -3.60
N GLY A 73 3.27 -3.74 -4.01
CA GLY A 73 2.31 -3.65 -5.11
C GLY A 73 2.96 -3.79 -6.48
N TYR A 74 2.35 -4.53 -7.38
CA TYR A 74 2.83 -4.77 -8.76
C TYR A 74 1.75 -4.55 -9.83
N ASP A 75 0.66 -3.92 -9.46
CA ASP A 75 -0.48 -3.57 -10.33
C ASP A 75 -0.11 -2.59 -11.48
N THR A 76 1.07 -1.97 -11.40
CA THR A 76 1.64 -1.13 -12.46
C THR A 76 2.48 -1.90 -13.49
N VAL A 77 2.56 -3.21 -13.41
CA VAL A 77 3.31 -4.07 -14.34
C VAL A 77 2.36 -5.03 -15.03
N ASP A 78 2.40 -5.12 -16.35
CA ASP A 78 1.72 -6.19 -17.10
C ASP A 78 2.46 -7.51 -16.90
N ILE A 79 2.14 -8.18 -15.78
CA ILE A 79 2.81 -9.41 -15.36
C ILE A 79 2.54 -10.60 -16.29
N GLU A 80 1.41 -10.59 -17.01
CA GLU A 80 1.06 -11.60 -17.98
C GLU A 80 1.89 -11.45 -19.27
N ALA A 81 1.97 -10.22 -19.80
CA ALA A 81 2.81 -9.93 -20.96
C ALA A 81 4.29 -10.23 -20.66
N ALA A 82 4.77 -9.82 -19.47
CA ALA A 82 6.12 -10.11 -19.02
C ALA A 82 6.39 -11.62 -19.01
N GLY A 83 5.51 -12.41 -18.38
CA GLY A 83 5.68 -13.87 -18.29
C GLY A 83 5.66 -14.55 -19.64
N LYS A 84 4.78 -14.14 -20.57
CA LYS A 84 4.72 -14.68 -21.93
C LYS A 84 6.01 -14.45 -22.74
N GLN A 85 6.76 -13.40 -22.40
CA GLN A 85 8.07 -13.09 -23.00
C GLN A 85 9.26 -13.66 -22.22
N GLY A 86 8.99 -14.45 -21.16
CA GLY A 86 10.04 -15.04 -20.33
C GLY A 86 10.68 -14.06 -19.33
N VAL A 87 10.04 -12.89 -19.11
CA VAL A 87 10.50 -11.88 -18.16
C VAL A 87 9.94 -12.18 -16.79
N TYR A 88 10.81 -12.41 -15.81
CA TYR A 88 10.40 -12.57 -14.41
C TYR A 88 10.07 -11.23 -13.78
N VAL A 89 9.00 -11.19 -13.00
CA VAL A 89 8.62 -10.01 -12.20
C VAL A 89 8.67 -10.40 -10.72
N ALA A 90 9.48 -9.69 -9.95
CA ALA A 90 9.54 -9.83 -8.50
C ALA A 90 9.15 -8.51 -7.81
N ASN A 91 8.54 -8.62 -6.64
CA ASN A 91 8.23 -7.47 -5.79
C ASN A 91 9.09 -7.47 -4.51
N SER A 92 8.84 -6.50 -3.61
CA SER A 92 9.57 -6.35 -2.35
C SER A 92 8.59 -6.42 -1.16
N PRO A 93 8.01 -7.61 -0.86
CA PRO A 93 7.00 -7.75 0.18
C PRO A 93 7.61 -7.51 1.57
N GLY A 94 6.89 -6.76 2.40
CA GLY A 94 7.29 -6.49 3.78
C GLY A 94 8.35 -5.39 3.96
N ALA A 95 9.11 -5.03 2.93
CA ALA A 95 10.18 -4.04 3.04
C ALA A 95 9.70 -2.64 3.50
N ASN A 96 8.44 -2.29 3.19
CA ASN A 96 7.81 -1.04 3.61
C ASN A 96 6.70 -1.23 4.65
N ALA A 97 6.55 -2.41 5.22
CA ALA A 97 5.38 -2.72 6.06
C ALA A 97 5.31 -1.84 7.32
N TYR A 98 6.46 -1.56 7.94
CA TYR A 98 6.52 -0.67 9.10
C TYR A 98 6.07 0.75 8.74
N ALA A 99 6.56 1.33 7.63
CA ALA A 99 6.22 2.68 7.21
C ALA A 99 4.72 2.81 6.87
N VAL A 100 4.17 1.88 6.08
CA VAL A 100 2.75 1.86 5.74
C VAL A 100 1.88 1.70 6.98
N SER A 101 2.29 0.85 7.94
CA SER A 101 1.55 0.67 9.19
C SER A 101 1.51 1.93 10.04
N GLU A 102 2.57 2.74 10.04
CA GLU A 102 2.60 4.03 10.75
C GLU A 102 1.64 5.04 10.12
N ILE A 103 1.56 5.12 8.80
CA ILE A 103 0.55 5.95 8.12
C ILE A 103 -0.87 5.45 8.44
N ALA A 104 -1.10 4.14 8.49
CA ALA A 104 -2.41 3.61 8.89
C ALA A 104 -2.79 4.07 10.31
N ILE A 105 -1.87 3.99 11.28
CA ILE A 105 -2.10 4.48 12.64
C ILE A 105 -2.31 6.00 12.68
N LEU A 106 -1.49 6.74 11.93
CA LEU A 106 -1.64 8.20 11.83
C LEU A 106 -3.03 8.58 11.31
N GLN A 107 -3.52 7.92 10.26
CA GLN A 107 -4.86 8.13 9.73
C GLN A 107 -5.95 7.78 10.77
N MET A 108 -5.83 6.65 11.47
CA MET A 108 -6.76 6.28 12.55
C MET A 108 -6.83 7.38 13.62
N LEU A 109 -5.69 7.85 14.09
CA LEU A 109 -5.62 8.90 15.12
C LEU A 109 -6.12 10.24 14.59
N ALA A 110 -5.76 10.63 13.38
CA ALA A 110 -6.15 11.90 12.78
C ALA A 110 -7.67 12.00 12.61
N VAL A 111 -8.32 10.94 12.11
CA VAL A 111 -9.77 10.88 11.94
C VAL A 111 -10.47 10.84 13.32
N TYR A 112 -10.07 9.96 14.22
CA TYR A 112 -10.69 9.83 15.53
C TYR A 112 -10.55 11.06 16.42
N ARG A 113 -9.50 11.84 16.23
CA ARG A 113 -9.26 13.07 17.01
C ARG A 113 -9.64 14.33 16.24
N ASN A 114 -10.23 14.22 15.04
CA ASN A 114 -10.59 15.35 14.19
C ASN A 114 -9.40 16.33 13.98
N LEU A 115 -8.18 15.79 13.88
CA LEU A 115 -6.95 16.59 13.98
C LEU A 115 -6.86 17.65 12.88
N ILE A 116 -7.16 17.28 11.63
CA ILE A 116 -6.99 18.18 10.47
C ILE A 116 -7.92 19.39 10.59
N ILE A 117 -9.20 19.16 10.84
CA ILE A 117 -10.18 20.26 10.94
C ILE A 117 -9.91 21.16 12.16
N GLN A 118 -9.37 20.60 13.25
CA GLN A 118 -8.97 21.36 14.42
C GLN A 118 -7.69 22.17 14.18
N ASP A 119 -6.69 21.62 13.47
CA ASP A 119 -5.49 22.35 13.07
C ASP A 119 -5.84 23.51 12.14
N GLU A 120 -6.69 23.29 11.14
CA GLU A 120 -7.16 24.35 10.23
C GLU A 120 -7.89 25.47 10.97
N ALA A 121 -8.73 25.14 11.94
CA ALA A 121 -9.42 26.12 12.77
C ALA A 121 -8.43 26.93 13.63
N MET A 122 -7.48 26.26 14.27
CA MET A 122 -6.44 26.89 15.08
C MET A 122 -5.58 27.87 14.27
N ARG A 123 -5.21 27.51 13.04
CA ARG A 123 -4.46 28.42 12.13
C ARG A 123 -5.25 29.66 11.73
N LYS A 124 -6.59 29.61 11.80
CA LYS A 124 -7.51 30.75 11.61
C LYS A 124 -7.81 31.51 12.91
N GLY A 125 -7.19 31.13 14.04
CA GLY A 125 -7.44 31.73 15.35
C GLY A 125 -8.77 31.28 16.01
N ILE A 126 -9.39 30.21 15.51
CA ILE A 126 -10.66 29.68 16.01
C ILE A 126 -10.40 28.58 17.04
N TRP A 127 -10.87 28.77 18.28
CA TRP A 127 -10.69 27.85 19.39
C TRP A 127 -11.84 26.85 19.48
N THR A 128 -11.60 25.58 19.07
CA THR A 128 -12.63 24.53 18.88
C THR A 128 -12.66 23.48 20.00
N LYS A 129 -12.09 23.75 21.17
CA LYS A 129 -11.89 22.78 22.27
C LYS A 129 -13.10 21.90 22.59
N ILE A 130 -14.31 22.46 22.51
CA ILE A 130 -15.55 21.76 22.90
C ILE A 130 -16.38 21.27 21.71
N ASN A 131 -16.03 21.63 20.46
CA ASN A 131 -16.90 21.41 19.30
C ASN A 131 -16.99 19.94 18.89
N TYR A 132 -16.02 19.12 19.30
CA TYR A 132 -15.88 17.72 18.87
C TYR A 132 -15.90 16.72 20.04
N LEU A 133 -16.44 17.11 21.20
CA LEU A 133 -16.45 16.27 22.40
C LEU A 133 -17.15 14.92 22.16
N ASP A 134 -18.29 14.94 21.48
CA ASP A 134 -19.09 13.74 21.20
C ASP A 134 -18.65 12.98 19.92
N ARG A 135 -17.70 13.52 19.18
CA ARG A 135 -17.18 12.95 17.90
C ARG A 135 -15.69 12.63 17.95
N SER A 136 -15.06 12.71 19.13
CA SER A 136 -13.64 12.37 19.32
C SER A 136 -13.50 11.11 20.15
N PHE A 137 -12.71 10.17 19.66
CA PHE A 137 -12.54 8.86 20.29
C PHE A 137 -11.06 8.54 20.53
N CYS A 138 -10.79 7.58 21.41
CA CYS A 138 -9.47 6.97 21.60
C CYS A 138 -9.48 5.55 21.01
N ILE A 139 -8.30 5.04 20.68
CA ILE A 139 -8.13 3.65 20.21
C ILE A 139 -8.26 2.66 21.39
N LEU A 140 -7.99 3.10 22.61
CA LEU A 140 -8.12 2.28 23.82
C LEU A 140 -9.48 1.57 23.90
N ASN A 141 -9.47 0.26 24.14
CA ASN A 141 -10.64 -0.62 24.24
C ASN A 141 -11.50 -0.69 22.95
N LYS A 142 -10.99 -0.27 21.81
CA LYS A 142 -11.65 -0.44 20.51
C LYS A 142 -11.36 -1.80 19.90
N VAL A 143 -12.25 -2.24 19.03
CA VAL A 143 -12.06 -3.40 18.16
C VAL A 143 -11.54 -2.90 16.82
N VAL A 144 -10.33 -3.28 16.47
CA VAL A 144 -9.74 -3.00 15.15
C VAL A 144 -9.89 -4.22 14.26
N GLY A 145 -10.58 -4.06 13.14
CA GLY A 145 -10.77 -5.08 12.11
C GLY A 145 -9.79 -4.88 10.96
N LEU A 146 -8.98 -5.87 10.68
CA LEU A 146 -8.03 -5.85 9.58
C LEU A 146 -8.56 -6.68 8.41
N VAL A 147 -8.77 -6.06 7.27
CA VAL A 147 -9.13 -6.76 6.02
C VAL A 147 -7.85 -6.97 5.23
N GLY A 148 -7.35 -8.20 5.24
CA GLY A 148 -6.00 -8.56 4.82
C GLY A 148 -5.00 -8.55 5.98
N CYS A 149 -4.36 -9.69 6.24
CA CYS A 149 -3.43 -9.84 7.37
C CYS A 149 -2.04 -10.35 6.94
N GLY A 150 -1.51 -9.75 5.85
CA GLY A 150 -0.13 -9.93 5.42
C GLY A 150 0.87 -9.14 6.29
N HIS A 151 2.03 -8.82 5.73
CA HIS A 151 3.09 -8.09 6.45
C HIS A 151 2.60 -6.77 7.07
N ILE A 152 1.86 -5.96 6.30
CA ILE A 152 1.37 -4.65 6.77
C ILE A 152 0.30 -4.85 7.86
N GLY A 153 -0.69 -5.71 7.63
CA GLY A 153 -1.75 -5.96 8.61
C GLY A 153 -1.21 -6.43 9.96
N LYS A 154 -0.20 -7.31 9.99
CA LYS A 154 0.47 -7.75 11.22
C LYS A 154 1.21 -6.61 11.93
N GLU A 155 1.85 -5.72 11.20
CA GLU A 155 2.50 -4.53 11.77
C GLU A 155 1.48 -3.54 12.35
N VAL A 156 0.31 -3.34 11.69
CA VAL A 156 -0.79 -2.55 12.23
C VAL A 156 -1.35 -3.20 13.50
N ALA A 157 -1.59 -4.53 13.49
CA ALA A 157 -2.08 -5.26 14.66
C ALA A 157 -1.22 -5.00 15.89
N ARG A 158 0.10 -5.19 15.78
CA ARG A 158 1.05 -4.98 16.87
C ARG A 158 0.96 -3.55 17.45
N ARG A 159 0.82 -2.55 16.57
CA ARG A 159 0.77 -1.14 16.98
C ARG A 159 -0.54 -0.79 17.67
N VAL A 160 -1.69 -1.19 17.12
CA VAL A 160 -3.00 -0.86 17.73
C VAL A 160 -3.18 -1.60 19.07
N GLN A 161 -2.62 -2.78 19.22
CA GLN A 161 -2.60 -3.50 20.51
C GLN A 161 -1.80 -2.74 21.57
N ALA A 162 -0.69 -2.07 21.19
CA ALA A 162 0.03 -1.20 22.12
C ALA A 162 -0.79 0.02 22.55
N PHE A 163 -1.80 0.46 21.77
CA PHE A 163 -2.80 1.45 22.17
C PHE A 163 -3.94 0.85 23.01
N GLY A 164 -3.93 -0.44 23.32
CA GLY A 164 -4.94 -1.13 24.12
C GLY A 164 -6.18 -1.55 23.32
N ALA A 165 -6.08 -1.67 21.99
CA ALA A 165 -7.15 -2.22 21.17
C ALA A 165 -7.13 -3.76 21.17
N SER A 166 -8.27 -4.38 20.93
CA SER A 166 -8.37 -5.76 20.50
C SER A 166 -8.38 -5.84 18.97
N VAL A 167 -7.81 -6.91 18.41
CA VAL A 167 -7.67 -7.07 16.95
C VAL A 167 -8.42 -8.30 16.48
N GLN A 168 -9.25 -8.12 15.46
CA GLN A 168 -9.82 -9.17 14.65
C GLN A 168 -9.41 -8.99 13.20
N TYR A 169 -9.40 -10.08 12.41
CA TYR A 169 -9.00 -10.01 11.03
C TYR A 169 -9.83 -10.93 10.13
N TYR A 170 -9.89 -10.57 8.87
CA TYR A 170 -10.31 -11.42 7.76
C TYR A 170 -9.18 -11.48 6.72
N ASP A 171 -8.90 -12.67 6.27
CA ASP A 171 -8.01 -12.92 5.13
C ASP A 171 -8.51 -14.14 4.37
N MET A 172 -8.30 -14.19 3.06
CA MET A 172 -8.60 -15.37 2.25
C MET A 172 -7.79 -16.60 2.73
N PHE A 173 -6.59 -16.36 3.25
CA PHE A 173 -5.72 -17.37 3.84
C PHE A 173 -5.68 -17.18 5.35
N ARG A 174 -6.56 -17.89 6.06
CA ARG A 174 -6.58 -17.85 7.52
C ARG A 174 -5.25 -18.34 8.09
N MET A 175 -4.71 -17.63 9.07
CA MET A 175 -3.52 -18.05 9.83
C MET A 175 -3.82 -19.33 10.63
N SER A 176 -2.76 -20.03 11.07
CA SER A 176 -2.92 -21.14 12.02
C SER A 176 -3.40 -20.61 13.39
N GLU A 177 -4.07 -21.45 14.15
CA GLU A 177 -4.52 -21.10 15.52
C GLU A 177 -3.35 -20.71 16.43
N GLU A 178 -2.18 -21.31 16.23
CA GLU A 178 -0.95 -20.99 16.95
C GLU A 178 -0.48 -19.58 16.61
N GLU A 179 -0.52 -19.20 15.33
CA GLU A 179 -0.15 -17.87 14.87
C GLU A 179 -1.17 -16.83 15.35
N GLU A 180 -2.48 -17.09 15.25
CA GLU A 180 -3.53 -16.22 15.79
C GLU A 180 -3.30 -15.95 17.29
N LYS A 181 -3.03 -17.00 18.06
CA LYS A 181 -2.77 -16.90 19.49
C LYS A 181 -1.49 -16.13 19.80
N SER A 182 -0.41 -16.36 19.05
CA SER A 182 0.87 -15.68 19.26
C SER A 182 0.79 -14.18 18.97
N LEU A 183 -0.03 -13.79 17.98
CA LEU A 183 -0.28 -12.40 17.60
C LEU A 183 -1.41 -11.75 18.39
N GLY A 184 -2.13 -12.49 19.23
CA GLY A 184 -3.28 -11.99 19.99
C GLY A 184 -4.42 -11.50 19.08
N MET A 185 -4.66 -12.18 17.96
CA MET A 185 -5.65 -11.83 16.95
C MET A 185 -6.72 -12.90 16.82
N ARG A 186 -7.91 -12.49 16.38
CA ARG A 186 -9.05 -13.41 16.16
C ARG A 186 -9.52 -13.34 14.71
N TYR A 187 -9.58 -14.47 14.02
CA TYR A 187 -10.25 -14.57 12.73
C TYR A 187 -11.76 -14.39 12.87
N VAL A 188 -12.36 -13.64 11.97
CA VAL A 188 -13.82 -13.55 11.79
C VAL A 188 -14.15 -13.44 10.31
N GLU A 189 -15.38 -13.82 9.94
CA GLU A 189 -15.88 -13.60 8.58
C GLU A 189 -16.00 -12.11 8.27
N MET A 190 -15.90 -11.73 6.99
CA MET A 190 -15.82 -10.34 6.57
C MET A 190 -17.02 -9.52 7.07
N ASP A 191 -18.25 -10.01 6.93
CA ASP A 191 -19.45 -9.28 7.38
C ASP A 191 -19.48 -9.08 8.88
N GLU A 192 -19.01 -10.05 9.65
CA GLU A 192 -18.88 -9.94 11.10
C GLU A 192 -17.82 -8.90 11.48
N LEU A 193 -16.70 -8.87 10.74
CA LEU A 193 -15.67 -7.86 10.93
C LEU A 193 -16.25 -6.45 10.72
N PHE A 194 -17.02 -6.22 9.65
CA PHE A 194 -17.63 -4.92 9.40
C PHE A 194 -18.63 -4.51 10.46
N LYS A 195 -19.45 -5.45 10.97
CA LYS A 195 -20.46 -5.20 12.02
C LYS A 195 -19.86 -4.88 13.37
N THR A 196 -18.76 -5.51 13.72
CA THR A 196 -18.26 -5.51 15.10
C THR A 196 -17.06 -4.61 15.35
N SER A 197 -16.35 -4.19 14.29
CA SER A 197 -15.19 -3.29 14.39
C SER A 197 -15.60 -1.85 14.69
N ASP A 198 -14.76 -1.16 15.44
CA ASP A 198 -14.80 0.29 15.63
C ASP A 198 -13.89 1.00 14.62
N ILE A 199 -12.82 0.34 14.20
CA ILE A 199 -11.89 0.80 13.16
C ILE A 199 -11.70 -0.35 12.19
N ILE A 200 -11.87 -0.09 10.88
CA ILE A 200 -11.55 -1.04 9.83
C ILE A 200 -10.34 -0.52 9.06
N SER A 201 -9.32 -1.38 8.88
CA SER A 201 -8.12 -1.04 8.12
C SER A 201 -7.89 -2.05 6.99
N LEU A 202 -7.72 -1.53 5.77
CA LEU A 202 -7.64 -2.33 4.55
C LEU A 202 -6.19 -2.54 4.13
N HIS A 203 -5.82 -3.80 3.92
CA HIS A 203 -4.46 -4.23 3.57
C HIS A 203 -4.47 -5.31 2.47
N LEU A 204 -5.40 -5.18 1.52
CA LEU A 204 -5.57 -6.10 0.40
C LEU A 204 -4.84 -5.60 -0.85
N PRO A 205 -4.33 -6.49 -1.72
CA PRO A 205 -3.96 -6.11 -3.08
C PRO A 205 -5.21 -5.81 -3.92
N LEU A 206 -5.08 -4.91 -4.90
CA LEU A 206 -6.16 -4.65 -5.87
C LEU A 206 -6.08 -5.68 -7.00
N ASN A 207 -7.17 -6.43 -7.17
CA ASN A 207 -7.39 -7.36 -8.28
C ASN A 207 -8.88 -7.49 -8.56
N ALA A 208 -9.27 -8.33 -9.52
CA ALA A 208 -10.68 -8.51 -9.88
C ALA A 208 -11.58 -8.97 -8.71
N GLY A 209 -11.05 -9.71 -7.75
CA GLY A 209 -11.80 -10.20 -6.59
C GLY A 209 -11.85 -9.21 -5.42
N THR A 210 -11.00 -8.19 -5.41
CA THR A 210 -10.94 -7.20 -4.33
C THR A 210 -11.38 -5.79 -4.76
N LYS A 211 -11.54 -5.57 -6.08
CA LYS A 211 -12.05 -4.30 -6.59
C LYS A 211 -13.47 -4.05 -6.06
N HIS A 212 -13.67 -2.89 -5.43
CA HIS A 212 -14.94 -2.47 -4.84
C HIS A 212 -15.54 -3.48 -3.84
N ILE A 213 -14.68 -4.28 -3.19
CA ILE A 213 -15.13 -5.21 -2.15
C ILE A 213 -15.75 -4.46 -0.96
N VAL A 214 -15.32 -3.22 -0.72
CA VAL A 214 -15.97 -2.26 0.18
C VAL A 214 -16.87 -1.37 -0.65
N ASN A 215 -18.16 -1.59 -0.53
CA ASN A 215 -19.23 -0.90 -1.22
C ASN A 215 -20.32 -0.48 -0.23
N ARG A 216 -21.42 0.06 -0.73
CA ARG A 216 -22.59 0.49 0.09
C ARG A 216 -23.06 -0.58 1.06
N GLU A 217 -23.11 -1.86 0.65
CA GLU A 217 -23.60 -2.96 1.49
C GLU A 217 -22.66 -3.18 2.68
N LYS A 218 -21.33 -3.17 2.45
CA LYS A 218 -20.33 -3.32 3.51
C LYS A 218 -20.29 -2.10 4.43
N LEU A 219 -20.36 -0.89 3.88
CA LEU A 219 -20.41 0.35 4.67
C LEU A 219 -21.66 0.40 5.56
N ALA A 220 -22.81 -0.07 5.07
CA ALA A 220 -24.04 -0.13 5.84
C ALA A 220 -24.01 -1.13 7.02
N LEU A 221 -23.06 -2.07 7.07
CA LEU A 221 -22.86 -2.96 8.21
C LEU A 221 -22.08 -2.29 9.34
N MET A 222 -21.37 -1.20 9.06
CA MET A 222 -20.48 -0.55 10.02
C MET A 222 -21.28 0.22 11.10
N LYS A 223 -20.65 0.42 12.25
CA LYS A 223 -21.21 1.25 13.32
C LYS A 223 -21.15 2.73 12.93
N PRO A 224 -22.14 3.56 13.32
CA PRO A 224 -22.11 5.01 13.07
C PRO A 224 -20.91 5.74 13.68
N THR A 225 -20.28 5.15 14.71
CA THR A 225 -19.07 5.69 15.37
C THR A 225 -17.77 5.10 14.81
N SER A 226 -17.85 4.21 13.83
CA SER A 226 -16.67 3.55 13.26
C SER A 226 -16.05 4.38 12.14
N ILE A 227 -14.78 4.09 11.89
CA ILE A 227 -14.01 4.68 10.78
C ILE A 227 -13.42 3.58 9.89
N ILE A 228 -13.15 3.95 8.65
CA ILE A 228 -12.41 3.10 7.71
C ILE A 228 -11.09 3.75 7.31
N VAL A 229 -10.02 2.95 7.23
CA VAL A 229 -8.69 3.41 6.81
C VAL A 229 -8.22 2.58 5.62
N ASN A 230 -7.78 3.24 4.57
CA ASN A 230 -7.24 2.59 3.38
C ASN A 230 -5.84 3.12 3.03
N THR A 231 -4.84 2.29 3.30
CA THR A 231 -3.44 2.51 2.93
C THR A 231 -2.96 1.47 1.91
N SER A 232 -3.88 0.85 1.20
CA SER A 232 -3.59 -0.20 0.22
C SER A 232 -3.75 0.27 -1.22
N ARG A 233 -4.96 0.26 -1.79
CA ARG A 233 -5.31 0.76 -3.12
C ARG A 233 -6.69 1.38 -3.11
N GLY A 234 -6.87 2.53 -3.77
CA GLY A 234 -8.15 3.26 -3.79
C GLY A 234 -9.31 2.44 -4.32
N GLY A 235 -9.11 1.73 -5.43
CA GLY A 235 -10.16 0.90 -6.04
C GLY A 235 -10.65 -0.30 -5.21
N ILE A 236 -10.17 -0.52 -3.99
CA ILE A 236 -10.74 -1.48 -3.03
C ILE A 236 -12.05 -0.96 -2.47
N ILE A 237 -12.15 0.35 -2.26
CA ILE A 237 -13.39 1.02 -1.86
C ILE A 237 -14.06 1.58 -3.12
N LYS A 238 -15.36 1.40 -3.25
CA LYS A 238 -16.15 2.14 -4.23
C LYS A 238 -16.34 3.56 -3.69
N GLU A 239 -15.61 4.52 -4.27
CA GLU A 239 -15.46 5.87 -3.72
C GLU A 239 -16.78 6.63 -3.60
N ASP A 240 -17.68 6.53 -4.61
CA ASP A 240 -19.02 7.15 -4.55
C ASP A 240 -19.86 6.63 -3.38
N ASP A 241 -19.78 5.32 -3.10
CA ASP A 241 -20.53 4.71 -1.99
C ASP A 241 -19.96 5.15 -0.63
N LEU A 242 -18.63 5.37 -0.54
CA LEU A 242 -17.98 5.92 0.66
C LEU A 242 -18.39 7.37 0.91
N ILE A 243 -18.39 8.21 -0.13
CA ILE A 243 -18.82 9.61 -0.04
C ILE A 243 -20.25 9.68 0.48
N GLU A 244 -21.18 8.91 -0.12
CA GLU A 244 -22.56 8.85 0.33
C GLU A 244 -22.70 8.39 1.78
N ALA A 245 -21.90 7.40 2.22
CA ALA A 245 -21.92 6.90 3.58
C ALA A 245 -21.43 7.95 4.60
N LEU A 246 -20.44 8.77 4.22
CA LEU A 246 -19.93 9.87 5.03
C LEU A 246 -20.92 11.03 5.12
N GLU A 247 -21.50 11.43 4.00
CA GLU A 247 -22.50 12.53 3.95
C GLU A 247 -23.78 12.19 4.72
N ASN A 248 -24.18 10.91 4.74
CA ASN A 248 -25.35 10.43 5.48
C ASN A 248 -25.02 9.94 6.89
N GLU A 249 -23.80 10.18 7.39
CA GLU A 249 -23.32 9.77 8.73
C GLU A 249 -23.53 8.26 9.03
N VAL A 250 -23.47 7.41 7.98
CA VAL A 250 -23.51 5.94 8.13
C VAL A 250 -22.27 5.46 8.90
N ILE A 251 -21.14 6.12 8.67
CA ILE A 251 -19.88 5.95 9.41
C ILE A 251 -19.35 7.30 9.88
N LEU A 252 -18.50 7.31 10.88
CA LEU A 252 -17.95 8.54 11.46
C LEU A 252 -16.96 9.25 10.54
N GLY A 253 -16.13 8.53 9.79
CA GLY A 253 -15.09 9.13 8.96
C GLY A 253 -14.22 8.13 8.24
N ALA A 254 -13.30 8.64 7.43
CA ALA A 254 -12.34 7.83 6.67
C ALA A 254 -10.93 8.42 6.66
N GLY A 255 -9.92 7.55 6.71
CA GLY A 255 -8.51 7.88 6.49
C GLY A 255 -8.02 7.23 5.20
N LEU A 256 -7.63 8.01 4.21
CA LEU A 256 -7.29 7.51 2.88
C LEU A 256 -5.88 7.98 2.49
N ASP A 257 -4.97 7.03 2.32
CA ASP A 257 -3.66 7.27 1.72
C ASP A 257 -3.69 7.04 0.19
N CYS A 258 -4.76 6.44 -0.31
CA CYS A 258 -4.99 6.19 -1.72
C CYS A 258 -6.47 6.42 -2.06
N VAL A 259 -6.72 6.92 -3.27
CA VAL A 259 -8.05 7.22 -3.82
C VAL A 259 -8.28 6.41 -5.09
N GLU A 260 -9.53 6.27 -5.52
CA GLU A 260 -9.88 5.40 -6.64
C GLU A 260 -9.17 5.79 -7.93
N ASN A 261 -9.02 7.09 -8.18
CA ASN A 261 -8.32 7.63 -9.34
C ASN A 261 -7.11 8.46 -8.91
N GLU A 262 -5.91 7.95 -9.13
CA GLU A 262 -4.64 8.62 -8.83
C GLU A 262 -3.91 9.05 -10.11
N PRO A 263 -3.39 10.29 -10.16
CA PRO A 263 -3.49 11.35 -9.16
C PRO A 263 -4.90 11.93 -9.04
N ILE A 264 -5.25 12.35 -7.80
CA ILE A 264 -6.59 12.93 -7.52
C ILE A 264 -6.83 14.19 -8.34
N GLN A 265 -8.04 14.32 -8.89
CA GLN A 265 -8.42 15.51 -9.65
C GLN A 265 -9.02 16.58 -8.72
N PRO A 266 -8.85 17.89 -9.04
CA PRO A 266 -9.30 18.99 -8.16
C PRO A 266 -10.82 19.04 -7.93
N ASP A 267 -11.61 18.42 -8.78
CA ASP A 267 -13.06 18.34 -8.71
C ASP A 267 -13.59 17.05 -8.05
N ASN A 268 -12.70 16.16 -7.61
CA ASN A 268 -13.10 14.91 -6.97
C ASN A 268 -13.95 15.20 -5.70
N PRO A 269 -15.19 14.66 -5.61
CA PRO A 269 -16.09 14.92 -4.49
C PRO A 269 -15.53 14.51 -3.12
N ILE A 270 -14.64 13.51 -3.04
CA ILE A 270 -14.03 13.07 -1.77
C ILE A 270 -13.28 14.20 -1.05
N LEU A 271 -12.79 15.20 -1.80
CA LEU A 271 -12.10 16.38 -1.25
C LEU A 271 -13.01 17.25 -0.36
N LYS A 272 -14.32 17.08 -0.48
CA LYS A 272 -15.35 17.83 0.27
C LYS A 272 -16.11 16.96 1.25
N ALA A 273 -15.88 15.65 1.25
CA ALA A 273 -16.56 14.73 2.13
C ALA A 273 -16.23 15.03 3.61
N PRO A 274 -17.20 14.90 4.54
CA PRO A 274 -16.99 15.22 5.94
C PRO A 274 -16.08 14.20 6.63
N ASN A 275 -15.24 14.67 7.55
CA ASN A 275 -14.34 13.87 8.39
C ASN A 275 -13.48 12.86 7.62
N VAL A 276 -12.91 13.32 6.51
CA VAL A 276 -11.93 12.56 5.73
C VAL A 276 -10.54 13.15 5.95
N THR A 277 -9.57 12.29 6.22
CA THR A 277 -8.15 12.63 6.19
C THR A 277 -7.51 12.01 4.96
N LEU A 278 -6.84 12.83 4.15
CA LEU A 278 -6.23 12.41 2.88
C LEU A 278 -4.71 12.55 2.95
N SER A 279 -4.00 11.60 2.35
CA SER A 279 -2.57 11.72 2.05
C SER A 279 -2.28 11.20 0.63
N PRO A 280 -1.26 11.74 -0.06
CA PRO A 280 -1.05 11.48 -1.48
C PRO A 280 -0.22 10.21 -1.72
N HIS A 281 -0.72 9.05 -1.27
CA HIS A 281 -0.11 7.72 -1.42
C HIS A 281 1.34 7.67 -0.89
N ILE A 282 1.53 8.15 0.34
CA ILE A 282 2.83 8.26 0.99
C ILE A 282 3.14 7.13 1.98
N GLY A 283 2.24 6.15 2.14
CA GLY A 283 2.42 5.06 3.10
C GLY A 283 3.75 4.33 2.98
N GLY A 284 4.24 4.15 1.77
CA GLY A 284 5.56 3.57 1.48
C GLY A 284 6.67 4.60 1.24
N THR A 285 6.52 5.86 1.69
CA THR A 285 7.49 6.94 1.43
C THR A 285 8.07 7.45 2.75
N SER A 286 9.29 7.01 3.06
CA SER A 286 10.03 7.40 4.26
C SER A 286 11.52 7.49 3.90
N ALA A 287 12.25 8.44 4.48
CA ALA A 287 13.67 8.67 4.18
C ALA A 287 14.55 7.47 4.60
N ASP A 288 14.16 6.77 5.65
CA ASP A 288 14.86 5.60 6.20
C ASP A 288 14.45 4.25 5.55
N LEU A 289 13.54 4.28 4.56
CA LEU A 289 13.10 3.08 3.86
C LEU A 289 14.22 2.37 3.10
N LEU A 290 15.23 3.12 2.64
CA LEU A 290 16.31 2.61 1.79
C LEU A 290 17.05 1.42 2.41
N VAL A 291 17.35 1.49 3.71
CA VAL A 291 18.12 0.46 4.44
C VAL A 291 17.42 -0.89 4.49
N HIS A 292 16.13 -0.94 4.21
CA HIS A 292 15.35 -2.18 4.15
C HIS A 292 15.00 -2.58 2.71
N MET A 293 14.75 -1.60 1.84
CA MET A 293 14.28 -1.83 0.47
C MET A 293 15.43 -2.22 -0.46
N VAL A 294 16.52 -1.44 -0.47
CA VAL A 294 17.63 -1.65 -1.42
C VAL A 294 18.32 -2.99 -1.20
N PRO A 295 18.71 -3.40 0.03
CA PRO A 295 19.35 -4.70 0.23
C PRO A 295 18.52 -5.88 -0.25
N LEU A 296 17.19 -5.86 -0.01
CA LEU A 296 16.29 -6.93 -0.47
C LEU A 296 16.27 -7.03 -2.00
N MET A 297 16.22 -5.89 -2.69
CA MET A 297 16.21 -5.86 -4.15
C MET A 297 17.55 -6.26 -4.74
N VAL A 298 18.65 -5.78 -4.16
CA VAL A 298 20.01 -6.10 -4.60
C VAL A 298 20.29 -7.60 -4.44
N GLU A 299 19.91 -8.21 -3.30
CA GLU A 299 20.01 -9.67 -3.09
C GLU A 299 19.32 -10.43 -4.22
N ASN A 300 18.11 -10.00 -4.58
CA ASN A 300 17.32 -10.63 -5.63
C ASN A 300 17.93 -10.47 -7.03
N ILE A 301 18.44 -9.28 -7.33
CA ILE A 301 19.10 -8.96 -8.61
C ILE A 301 20.39 -9.77 -8.77
N ILE A 302 21.21 -9.83 -7.72
CA ILE A 302 22.47 -10.62 -7.74
C ILE A 302 22.16 -12.09 -7.92
N ALA A 303 21.20 -12.64 -7.18
CA ALA A 303 20.78 -14.05 -7.32
C ALA A 303 20.30 -14.35 -8.75
N PHE A 304 19.48 -13.46 -9.34
CA PHE A 304 19.05 -13.60 -10.72
C PHE A 304 20.23 -13.58 -11.69
N GLY A 305 21.14 -12.61 -11.58
CA GLY A 305 22.28 -12.45 -12.48
C GLY A 305 23.33 -13.59 -12.40
N SER A 306 23.43 -14.22 -11.23
CA SER A 306 24.31 -15.38 -10.98
C SER A 306 23.67 -16.71 -11.37
N GLY A 307 22.39 -16.73 -11.78
CA GLY A 307 21.64 -17.96 -12.07
C GLY A 307 21.20 -18.72 -10.83
N ASP A 308 21.25 -18.09 -9.65
CA ASP A 308 20.81 -18.63 -8.38
C ASP A 308 19.29 -18.48 -8.19
N LYS A 309 18.75 -19.15 -7.17
CA LYS A 309 17.33 -19.05 -6.81
C LYS A 309 17.03 -17.69 -6.21
N PHE A 310 16.24 -16.89 -6.89
CA PHE A 310 15.72 -15.60 -6.41
C PHE A 310 14.28 -15.71 -5.87
N LYS A 311 13.84 -14.68 -5.13
CA LYS A 311 12.62 -14.73 -4.31
C LYS A 311 11.52 -13.80 -4.86
N TYR A 312 10.31 -13.95 -4.33
CA TYR A 312 9.17 -13.01 -4.50
C TYR A 312 8.69 -12.82 -5.94
N VAL A 313 8.85 -13.84 -6.79
CA VAL A 313 8.35 -13.83 -8.17
C VAL A 313 6.83 -13.92 -8.18
N VAL A 314 6.17 -12.94 -8.81
CA VAL A 314 4.71 -12.78 -8.81
C VAL A 314 4.04 -13.27 -10.10
N ASN A 315 4.81 -13.66 -11.13
CA ASN A 315 4.28 -14.04 -12.44
C ASN A 315 4.69 -15.43 -12.93
N LYS A 316 5.07 -16.34 -12.02
CA LYS A 316 5.51 -17.71 -12.38
C LYS A 316 4.52 -18.47 -13.24
N GLN A 317 3.21 -18.27 -13.01
CA GLN A 317 2.13 -18.93 -13.75
C GLN A 317 2.07 -18.56 -15.23
N PHE A 318 2.73 -17.48 -15.65
CA PHE A 318 2.76 -17.01 -17.04
C PHE A 318 4.10 -17.31 -17.73
N ILE A 319 5.13 -17.75 -17.01
CA ILE A 319 6.42 -18.14 -17.57
C ILE A 319 6.26 -19.52 -18.23
N LYS A 320 6.61 -19.62 -19.50
CA LYS A 320 6.69 -20.92 -20.18
C LYS A 320 8.00 -21.59 -19.79
N GLU A 321 7.94 -22.83 -19.33
CA GLU A 321 9.11 -23.69 -19.12
C GLU A 321 9.79 -24.05 -20.44
#